data_40687161a8493e0cf66a2d2e80a05038
#
_entry.id   40687161a8493e0cf66a2d2e80a05038
#
_cell.length_a   1.000
_cell.length_b   1.000
_cell.length_c   1.000
_cell.angle_alpha   90.00
_cell.angle_beta   90.00
_cell.angle_gamma   90.00
#
_symmetry.space_group_name_H-M   'P 1'
#
loop_
_entity.id
_entity.type
_entity.pdbx_description
1 polymer ?
#
loop_
_entity_poly.entity_id
_entity_poly.type
_entity_poly.pdbx_seq_one_letter_code
_entity_poly.pdbx_strand_id
1 'polypeptide(L)'
;MAFIVNLSIFNHINVYARDRGLTFTLYVDDLTFSGKKIPKNFVSYVQNHLEKNRGYSSHKVRQYNASTEKVITGVVIKGSAAEVKNTQRKTITNLYRKIPYYSDPVRRLDAGTIKFFQRLIGHLFSAGEISPGYRNLGEKTVLARKAADVPAQNQNTL
;
A
#
# COMPACT_ATOMS: atom_id res chain seq x y z
N MET A 1 4.17 -1.96 18.09
CA MET A 1 4.21 -2.65 19.40
C MET A 1 3.07 -3.64 19.62
N ALA A 2 1.87 -3.46 19.11
CA ALA A 2 0.75 -4.42 19.28
C ALA A 2 1.07 -5.86 18.84
N PHE A 3 1.88 -6.05 17.80
CA PHE A 3 2.24 -7.37 17.29
C PHE A 3 3.04 -8.20 18.30
N ILE A 4 4.07 -7.64 18.93
CA ILE A 4 4.95 -8.38 19.86
C ILE A 4 4.18 -8.85 21.11
N VAL A 5 3.31 -7.99 21.63
CA VAL A 5 2.49 -8.28 22.82
C VAL A 5 1.47 -9.41 22.56
N ASN A 6 1.07 -9.62 21.31
CA ASN A 6 0.03 -10.57 20.91
C ASN A 6 0.57 -11.77 20.11
N LEU A 7 1.88 -11.95 20.06
CA LEU A 7 2.53 -12.98 19.25
C LEU A 7 1.98 -14.39 19.54
N SER A 8 1.71 -14.74 20.80
CA SER A 8 1.15 -16.05 21.18
C SER A 8 -0.23 -16.30 20.56
N ILE A 9 -1.09 -15.28 20.49
CA ILE A 9 -2.42 -15.38 19.90
C ILE A 9 -2.33 -15.57 18.39
N PHE A 10 -1.48 -14.77 17.74
CA PHE A 10 -1.28 -14.89 16.29
C PHE A 10 -0.61 -16.19 15.90
N ASN A 11 0.30 -16.71 16.71
CA ASN A 11 0.90 -18.04 16.52
C ASN A 11 -0.16 -19.14 16.64
N HIS A 12 -1.05 -19.07 17.63
CA HIS A 12 -2.16 -20.01 17.77
C HIS A 12 -3.07 -19.98 16.54
N ILE A 13 -3.47 -18.80 16.09
CA ILE A 13 -4.29 -18.62 14.87
C ILE A 13 -3.56 -19.18 13.63
N ASN A 14 -2.25 -18.96 13.52
CA ASN A 14 -1.45 -19.49 12.42
C ASN A 14 -1.42 -21.02 12.41
N VAL A 15 -1.19 -21.65 13.56
CA VAL A 15 -1.24 -23.12 13.68
C VAL A 15 -2.63 -23.64 13.31
N TYR A 16 -3.67 -23.05 13.86
CA TYR A 16 -5.06 -23.42 13.57
C TYR A 16 -5.43 -23.29 12.09
N ALA A 17 -4.91 -22.25 11.41
CA ALA A 17 -5.09 -22.05 9.97
C ALA A 17 -4.33 -23.12 9.16
N ARG A 18 -3.06 -23.36 9.50
CA ARG A 18 -2.19 -24.30 8.80
C ARG A 18 -2.70 -25.73 8.88
N ASP A 19 -3.22 -26.18 10.03
CA ASP A 19 -3.83 -27.50 10.22
C ASP A 19 -5.06 -27.71 9.31
N ARG A 20 -5.62 -26.63 8.75
CA ARG A 20 -6.76 -26.64 7.80
C ARG A 20 -6.35 -26.34 6.37
N GLY A 21 -5.05 -26.40 6.08
CA GLY A 21 -4.50 -26.12 4.75
C GLY A 21 -4.65 -24.67 4.32
N LEU A 22 -4.71 -23.74 5.29
CA LEU A 22 -4.79 -22.31 5.03
C LEU A 22 -3.45 -21.64 5.30
N THR A 23 -3.11 -20.65 4.49
CA THR A 23 -2.02 -19.71 4.73
C THR A 23 -2.57 -18.51 5.49
N PHE A 24 -1.93 -18.16 6.59
CA PHE A 24 -2.22 -16.97 7.37
C PHE A 24 -1.15 -15.90 7.12
N THR A 25 -1.59 -14.68 6.91
CA THR A 25 -0.72 -13.49 6.87
C THR A 25 -1.32 -12.38 7.73
N LEU A 26 -0.45 -11.64 8.40
CA LEU A 26 -0.80 -10.51 9.24
C LEU A 26 -0.07 -9.26 8.73
N TYR A 27 -0.82 -8.19 8.50
CA TYR A 27 -0.27 -6.89 8.15
C TYR A 27 -0.88 -5.83 9.07
N VAL A 28 -0.10 -5.36 10.03
CA VAL A 28 -0.51 -4.43 11.09
C VAL A 28 -1.68 -4.99 11.91
N ASP A 29 -2.91 -4.71 11.53
CA ASP A 29 -4.19 -5.14 12.13
C ASP A 29 -5.06 -5.97 11.18
N ASP A 30 -4.64 -6.13 9.92
CA ASP A 30 -5.36 -6.91 8.92
C ASP A 30 -4.92 -8.38 8.93
N LEU A 31 -5.81 -9.29 9.29
CA LEU A 31 -5.60 -10.74 9.19
C LEU A 31 -6.13 -11.24 7.85
N THR A 32 -5.29 -11.93 7.11
CA THR A 32 -5.68 -12.53 5.83
C THR A 32 -5.46 -14.05 5.86
N PHE A 33 -6.47 -14.79 5.42
CA PHE A 33 -6.42 -16.25 5.27
C PHE A 33 -6.66 -16.62 3.81
N SER A 34 -5.80 -17.47 3.26
CA SER A 34 -5.91 -17.94 1.89
C SER A 34 -5.74 -19.46 1.81
N GLY A 35 -6.45 -20.10 0.88
CA GLY A 35 -6.41 -21.53 0.67
C GLY A 35 -7.51 -21.99 -0.30
N LYS A 36 -7.59 -23.30 -0.56
CA LYS A 36 -8.58 -23.85 -1.50
C LYS A 36 -10.01 -23.60 -1.05
N LYS A 37 -10.27 -23.69 0.26
CA LYS A 37 -11.61 -23.51 0.85
C LYS A 37 -11.46 -23.08 2.30
N ILE A 38 -12.13 -22.01 2.67
CA ILE A 38 -12.25 -21.58 4.09
C ILE A 38 -13.39 -22.39 4.73
N PRO A 39 -13.14 -23.14 5.82
CA PRO A 39 -14.20 -23.87 6.53
C PRO A 39 -15.28 -22.92 7.08
N LYS A 40 -16.55 -23.35 7.09
CA LYS A 40 -17.70 -22.52 7.52
C LYS A 40 -17.49 -21.83 8.89
N ASN A 41 -16.98 -22.56 9.87
CA ASN A 41 -16.83 -22.06 11.24
C ASN A 41 -15.45 -21.41 11.50
N PHE A 42 -14.59 -21.33 10.49
CA PHE A 42 -13.22 -20.84 10.67
C PHE A 42 -13.17 -19.37 11.10
N VAL A 43 -13.91 -18.51 10.41
CA VAL A 43 -13.97 -17.07 10.70
C VAL A 43 -14.51 -16.83 12.11
N SER A 44 -15.63 -17.47 12.47
CA SER A 44 -16.22 -17.35 13.80
C SER A 44 -15.29 -17.85 14.91
N TYR A 45 -14.54 -18.92 14.66
CA TYR A 45 -13.52 -19.38 15.61
C TYR A 45 -12.45 -18.34 15.85
N VAL A 46 -11.88 -17.75 14.77
CA VAL A 46 -10.83 -16.72 14.86
C VAL A 46 -11.36 -15.49 15.60
N GLN A 47 -12.55 -15.02 15.26
CA GLN A 47 -13.20 -13.88 15.92
C GLN A 47 -13.38 -14.13 17.42
N ASN A 48 -13.97 -15.26 17.80
CA ASN A 48 -14.17 -15.64 19.20
C ASN A 48 -12.83 -15.78 19.96
N HIS A 49 -11.80 -16.31 19.28
CA HIS A 49 -10.49 -16.46 19.90
C HIS A 49 -9.83 -15.11 20.19
N LEU A 50 -9.94 -14.16 19.27
CA LEU A 50 -9.43 -12.78 19.44
C LEU A 50 -10.19 -12.05 20.55
N GLU A 51 -11.50 -12.13 20.55
CA GLU A 51 -12.36 -11.48 21.53
C GLU A 51 -12.12 -12.00 22.95
N LYS A 52 -12.15 -13.33 23.15
CA LYS A 52 -11.95 -13.96 24.47
C LYS A 52 -10.57 -13.69 25.06
N ASN A 53 -9.52 -13.63 24.24
CA ASN A 53 -8.17 -13.52 24.75
C ASN A 53 -7.68 -12.08 24.95
N ARG A 54 -8.23 -11.10 24.21
CA ARG A 54 -7.78 -9.71 24.25
C ARG A 54 -8.86 -8.67 24.02
N GLY A 55 -10.12 -9.05 23.93
CA GLY A 55 -11.21 -8.13 23.65
C GLY A 55 -11.17 -7.49 22.26
N TYR A 56 -10.44 -8.09 21.32
CA TYR A 56 -10.39 -7.58 19.95
C TYR A 56 -11.66 -7.93 19.19
N SER A 57 -12.37 -6.94 18.70
CA SER A 57 -13.50 -7.13 17.80
C SER A 57 -13.12 -6.84 16.35
N SER A 58 -13.57 -7.70 15.43
CA SER A 58 -13.39 -7.45 14.00
C SER A 58 -14.54 -6.60 13.46
N HIS A 59 -14.20 -5.46 12.83
CA HIS A 59 -15.22 -4.56 12.28
C HIS A 59 -15.61 -4.92 10.83
N LYS A 60 -14.72 -5.59 10.10
CA LYS A 60 -14.92 -5.91 8.68
C LYS A 60 -14.39 -7.30 8.36
N VAL A 61 -15.27 -8.18 7.94
CA VAL A 61 -14.89 -9.47 7.38
C VAL A 61 -15.27 -9.47 5.90
N ARG A 62 -14.31 -9.81 5.05
CA ARG A 62 -14.54 -9.97 3.61
C ARG A 62 -14.12 -11.35 3.18
N GLN A 63 -14.96 -12.02 2.42
CA GLN A 63 -14.65 -13.30 1.82
C GLN A 63 -14.69 -13.18 0.31
N TYR A 64 -13.69 -13.72 -0.35
CA TYR A 64 -13.55 -13.66 -1.79
C TYR A 64 -13.51 -15.07 -2.38
N ASN A 65 -14.17 -15.27 -3.50
CA ASN A 65 -14.01 -16.47 -4.31
C ASN A 65 -12.69 -16.44 -5.10
N ALA A 66 -12.19 -17.60 -5.52
CA ALA A 66 -10.94 -17.70 -6.25
C ALA A 66 -10.94 -16.87 -7.55
N SER A 67 -12.10 -16.81 -8.24
CA SER A 67 -12.27 -16.12 -9.53
C SER A 67 -12.52 -14.62 -9.43
N THR A 68 -12.81 -14.08 -8.23
CA THR A 68 -13.12 -12.66 -8.06
C THR A 68 -11.86 -11.82 -7.81
N GLU A 69 -11.87 -10.57 -8.26
CA GLU A 69 -10.87 -9.58 -7.87
C GLU A 69 -10.93 -9.36 -6.36
N LYS A 70 -9.75 -9.33 -5.73
CA LYS A 70 -9.60 -9.17 -4.28
C LYS A 70 -8.84 -7.89 -3.99
N VAL A 71 -9.31 -7.11 -3.03
CA VAL A 71 -8.54 -5.96 -2.52
C VAL A 71 -8.02 -6.34 -1.14
N ILE A 72 -6.71 -6.53 -1.04
CA ILE A 72 -6.02 -6.93 0.19
C ILE A 72 -4.97 -5.86 0.49
N THR A 73 -5.04 -5.24 1.67
CA THR A 73 -4.12 -4.17 2.11
C THR A 73 -3.84 -3.09 1.05
N GLY A 74 -4.87 -2.74 0.26
CA GLY A 74 -4.76 -1.72 -0.78
C GLY A 74 -4.29 -2.19 -2.15
N VAL A 75 -3.89 -3.46 -2.29
CA VAL A 75 -3.47 -4.09 -3.54
C VAL A 75 -4.65 -4.84 -4.15
N VAL A 76 -4.85 -4.71 -5.47
CA VAL A 76 -5.83 -5.51 -6.22
C VAL A 76 -5.14 -6.78 -6.69
N ILE A 77 -5.71 -7.94 -6.34
CA ILE A 77 -5.24 -9.25 -6.79
C ILE A 77 -6.24 -9.81 -7.79
N LYS A 78 -5.74 -10.06 -9.00
CA LYS A 78 -6.52 -10.63 -10.11
C LYS A 78 -5.81 -11.87 -10.64
N GLY A 79 -6.40 -13.03 -10.37
CA GLY A 79 -5.71 -14.31 -10.62
C GLY A 79 -4.41 -14.37 -9.81
N SER A 80 -3.27 -14.51 -10.49
CA SER A 80 -1.93 -14.50 -9.91
C SER A 80 -1.23 -13.13 -9.97
N ALA A 81 -1.87 -12.12 -10.56
CA ALA A 81 -1.29 -10.79 -10.72
C ALA A 81 -1.71 -9.84 -9.60
N ALA A 82 -0.76 -8.98 -9.18
CA ALA A 82 -1.02 -7.85 -8.31
C ALA A 82 -1.12 -6.58 -9.15
N GLU A 83 -2.15 -5.77 -8.94
CA GLU A 83 -2.38 -4.52 -9.65
C GLU A 83 -2.54 -3.35 -8.69
N VAL A 84 -2.07 -2.19 -9.13
CA VAL A 84 -2.26 -0.93 -8.41
C VAL A 84 -3.74 -0.55 -8.42
N LYS A 85 -4.30 -0.24 -7.25
CA LYS A 85 -5.71 0.12 -7.10
C LYS A 85 -6.10 1.29 -8.01
N ASN A 86 -7.27 1.20 -8.63
CA ASN A 86 -7.74 2.18 -9.62
C ASN A 86 -7.84 3.60 -9.05
N THR A 87 -8.22 3.74 -7.78
CA THR A 87 -8.23 5.04 -7.09
C THR A 87 -6.83 5.64 -6.97
N GLN A 88 -5.80 4.82 -6.69
CA GLN A 88 -4.41 5.27 -6.62
C GLN A 88 -3.90 5.67 -8.01
N ARG A 89 -4.21 4.87 -9.05
CA ARG A 89 -3.88 5.22 -10.45
C ARG A 89 -4.49 6.55 -10.87
N LYS A 90 -5.77 6.78 -10.56
CA LYS A 90 -6.44 8.07 -10.82
C LYS A 90 -5.77 9.22 -10.07
N THR A 91 -5.41 9.02 -8.80
CA THR A 91 -4.70 10.04 -8.01
C THR A 91 -3.36 10.40 -8.64
N ILE A 92 -2.55 9.41 -9.02
CA ILE A 92 -1.26 9.63 -9.70
C ILE A 92 -1.48 10.41 -11.01
N THR A 93 -2.42 9.97 -11.86
CA THR A 93 -2.73 10.65 -13.12
C THR A 93 -3.13 12.11 -12.91
N ASN A 94 -3.98 12.37 -11.92
CA ASN A 94 -4.43 13.74 -11.60
C ASN A 94 -3.30 14.62 -11.08
N LEU A 95 -2.39 14.06 -10.29
CA LEU A 95 -1.20 14.77 -9.82
C LEU A 95 -0.25 15.03 -10.99
N TYR A 96 -0.03 14.05 -11.85
CA TYR A 96 0.84 14.18 -13.02
C TYR A 96 0.42 15.34 -13.96
N ARG A 97 -0.88 15.48 -14.19
CA ARG A 97 -1.45 16.58 -15.01
C ARG A 97 -1.17 17.98 -14.43
N LYS A 98 -0.89 18.08 -13.14
CA LYS A 98 -0.60 19.35 -12.46
C LYS A 98 0.89 19.68 -12.40
N ILE A 99 1.79 18.80 -12.84
CA ILE A 99 3.24 19.05 -12.85
C ILE A 99 3.60 20.36 -13.53
N PRO A 100 3.08 20.72 -14.75
CA PRO A 100 3.45 21.98 -15.39
C PRO A 100 3.18 23.21 -14.52
N TYR A 101 2.08 23.21 -13.77
CA TYR A 101 1.76 24.32 -12.85
C TYR A 101 2.76 24.45 -11.70
N TYR A 102 3.21 23.33 -11.14
CA TYR A 102 4.13 23.29 -10.00
C TYR A 102 5.62 23.31 -10.42
N SER A 103 5.90 23.19 -11.71
CA SER A 103 7.26 23.30 -12.26
C SER A 103 7.63 24.73 -12.65
N ASP A 104 6.72 25.69 -12.47
CA ASP A 104 6.99 27.12 -12.69
C ASP A 104 8.12 27.58 -11.76
N PRO A 105 9.19 28.21 -12.30
CA PRO A 105 10.34 28.70 -11.52
C PRO A 105 9.96 29.63 -10.36
N VAL A 106 8.92 30.44 -10.54
CA VAL A 106 8.43 31.39 -9.52
C VAL A 106 7.85 30.67 -8.29
N ARG A 107 7.33 29.45 -8.47
CA ARG A 107 6.68 28.64 -7.42
C ARG A 107 7.58 27.58 -6.80
N ARG A 108 8.78 27.43 -7.28
CA ARG A 108 9.68 26.31 -7.01
C ARG A 108 9.96 26.05 -5.53
N LEU A 109 10.06 27.11 -4.73
CA LEU A 109 10.32 27.06 -3.28
C LEU A 109 9.06 27.22 -2.42
N ASP A 110 7.88 27.34 -3.03
CA ASP A 110 6.62 27.44 -2.29
C ASP A 110 6.32 26.14 -1.53
N ALA A 111 5.87 26.27 -0.29
CA ALA A 111 5.50 25.13 0.57
C ALA A 111 4.43 24.24 -0.07
N GLY A 112 3.54 24.81 -0.88
CA GLY A 112 2.52 24.07 -1.63
C GLY A 112 3.14 23.17 -2.71
N THR A 113 4.16 23.68 -3.42
CA THR A 113 4.91 22.92 -4.43
C THR A 113 5.68 21.77 -3.80
N ILE A 114 6.32 22.02 -2.66
CA ILE A 114 7.04 20.96 -1.93
C ILE A 114 6.10 19.83 -1.53
N LYS A 115 4.97 20.16 -0.91
CA LYS A 115 3.94 19.17 -0.51
C LYS A 115 3.37 18.42 -1.71
N PHE A 116 3.15 19.11 -2.82
CA PHE A 116 2.67 18.49 -4.05
C PHE A 116 3.63 17.40 -4.56
N PHE A 117 4.93 17.71 -4.70
CA PHE A 117 5.92 16.74 -5.16
C PHE A 117 6.12 15.61 -4.16
N GLN A 118 6.16 15.88 -2.86
CA GLN A 118 6.22 14.84 -1.83
C GLN A 118 5.05 13.85 -1.95
N ARG A 119 3.83 14.37 -2.14
CA ARG A 119 2.64 13.56 -2.33
C ARG A 119 2.71 12.72 -3.61
N LEU A 120 3.09 13.32 -4.74
CA LEU A 120 3.23 12.61 -6.02
C LEU A 120 4.27 11.49 -5.92
N ILE A 121 5.46 11.80 -5.42
CA ILE A 121 6.57 10.86 -5.24
C ILE A 121 6.14 9.71 -4.32
N GLY A 122 5.48 10.01 -3.20
CA GLY A 122 4.96 8.99 -2.27
C GLY A 122 3.99 8.02 -2.95
N HIS A 123 3.05 8.53 -3.76
CA HIS A 123 2.14 7.68 -4.53
C HIS A 123 2.84 6.85 -5.60
N LEU A 124 3.86 7.40 -6.26
CA LEU A 124 4.62 6.69 -7.29
C LEU A 124 5.44 5.55 -6.69
N PHE A 125 6.16 5.79 -5.60
CA PHE A 125 6.92 4.73 -4.93
C PHE A 125 6.01 3.65 -4.34
N SER A 126 4.91 4.03 -3.68
CA SER A 126 3.93 3.07 -3.17
C SER A 126 3.33 2.21 -4.29
N ALA A 127 3.00 2.78 -5.45
CA ALA A 127 2.57 2.02 -6.62
C ALA A 127 3.71 1.21 -7.24
N GLY A 128 4.94 1.69 -7.11
CA GLY A 128 6.17 1.06 -7.58
C GLY A 128 6.50 -0.27 -6.92
N GLU A 129 6.02 -0.50 -5.70
CA GLU A 129 6.12 -1.81 -5.02
C GLU A 129 5.30 -2.90 -5.73
N ILE A 130 4.27 -2.49 -6.48
CA ILE A 130 3.39 -3.40 -7.20
C ILE A 130 3.76 -3.47 -8.68
N SER A 131 4.12 -2.33 -9.27
CA SER A 131 4.41 -2.20 -10.70
C SER A 131 5.68 -1.36 -10.92
N PRO A 132 6.77 -1.97 -11.45
CA PRO A 132 8.08 -1.30 -11.62
C PRO A 132 8.03 -0.02 -12.46
N GLY A 133 7.08 0.10 -13.38
CA GLY A 133 6.90 1.31 -14.18
C GLY A 133 6.64 2.56 -13.35
N TYR A 134 5.89 2.44 -12.24
CA TYR A 134 5.67 3.56 -11.33
C TYR A 134 6.92 3.91 -10.51
N ARG A 135 7.73 2.94 -10.14
CA ARG A 135 9.02 3.17 -9.46
C ARG A 135 9.95 3.99 -10.34
N ASN A 136 10.15 3.58 -11.59
CA ASN A 136 10.97 4.31 -12.57
C ASN A 136 10.48 5.75 -12.77
N LEU A 137 9.16 5.92 -12.78
CA LEU A 137 8.53 7.24 -12.90
C LEU A 137 8.79 8.11 -11.66
N GLY A 138 8.75 7.49 -10.46
CA GLY A 138 9.09 8.14 -9.19
C GLY A 138 10.54 8.62 -9.16
N GLU A 139 11.48 7.78 -9.55
CA GLU A 139 12.90 8.11 -9.63
C GLU A 139 13.18 9.28 -10.60
N LYS A 140 12.57 9.24 -11.79
CA LYS A 140 12.65 10.36 -12.76
C LYS A 140 12.08 11.65 -12.17
N THR A 141 10.98 11.58 -11.44
CA THR A 141 10.36 12.75 -10.81
C THR A 141 11.27 13.35 -9.73
N VAL A 142 11.94 12.51 -8.93
CA VAL A 142 12.92 12.95 -7.92
C VAL A 142 14.11 13.62 -8.58
N LEU A 143 14.67 13.03 -9.64
CA LEU A 143 15.80 13.59 -10.37
C LEU A 143 15.46 14.93 -11.02
N ALA A 144 14.31 15.02 -11.70
CA ALA A 144 13.86 16.27 -12.31
C ALA A 144 13.67 17.38 -11.27
N ARG A 145 13.16 17.05 -10.08
CA ARG A 145 13.05 18.01 -9.00
C ARG A 145 14.41 18.48 -8.48
N LYS A 146 15.34 17.55 -8.22
CA LYS A 146 16.69 17.89 -7.76
C LYS A 146 17.43 18.79 -8.77
N ALA A 147 17.31 18.51 -10.06
CA ALA A 147 17.88 19.35 -11.12
C ALA A 147 17.27 20.76 -11.14
N ALA A 148 15.97 20.86 -10.83
CA ALA A 148 15.30 22.15 -10.71
C ALA A 148 15.70 22.92 -9.43
N ASP A 149 16.17 22.26 -8.37
CA ASP A 149 16.58 22.89 -7.11
C ASP A 149 18.04 23.44 -7.15
N VAL A 150 18.82 23.13 -8.20
CA VAL A 150 20.15 23.71 -8.41
C VAL A 150 19.99 25.17 -8.86
N PRO A 151 20.50 26.16 -8.10
CA PRO A 151 20.45 27.55 -8.54
C PRO A 151 21.24 27.69 -9.84
N ALA A 152 20.73 28.52 -10.76
CA ALA A 152 21.43 28.91 -11.98
C ALA A 152 22.63 29.79 -11.62
N GLN A 153 23.60 29.26 -10.89
CA GLN A 153 24.90 29.85 -10.66
C GLN A 153 25.88 29.22 -11.63
N ASN A 154 26.46 30.06 -12.46
CA ASN A 154 27.53 29.83 -13.45
C ASN A 154 27.10 29.57 -14.91
N GLN A 155 26.39 30.55 -15.48
CA GLN A 155 26.46 30.76 -16.94
C GLN A 155 26.98 32.17 -17.32
N ASN A 156 27.69 32.83 -16.41
CA ASN A 156 28.41 34.07 -16.74
C ASN A 156 29.87 33.95 -16.30
N THR A 157 30.64 33.14 -17.00
CA THR A 157 32.10 33.30 -17.08
C THR A 157 32.58 32.69 -18.40
N LEU A 158 32.51 33.44 -19.45
CA LEU A 158 33.45 33.48 -20.59
C LEU A 158 33.17 34.75 -21.39
#